data_e65f14ee1039f5bcec4b9c5fb58e717c
#
_entry.id   e65f14ee1039f5bcec4b9c5fb58e717c
#
_cell.length_a   1.000
_cell.length_b   1.000
_cell.length_c   1.000
_cell.angle_alpha   90.00
_cell.angle_beta   90.00
_cell.angle_gamma   90.00
#
_symmetry.space_group_name_H-M   'P 1'
#
loop_
_entity.id
_entity.type
_entity.pdbx_description
1 polymer ?
#
loop_
_entity_poly.entity_id
_entity_poly.type
_entity_poly.pdbx_seq_one_letter_code
_entity_poly.pdbx_strand_id
1 'polypeptide(L)'
;MADEFRIDTPYLPGEKGCRFTWIIHEDDEKTLYLRHNDLLELNDVLTHGSSAKIEMEDGASSILVNSDVTDFFIAGEKHMKIETLALKVALRNFMKDNPHA
;
A
#
# COMPACT_ATOMS: atom_id res chain seq x y z
N MET A 1 -0.98 2.32 -17.81
CA MET A 1 -0.78 0.95 -17.30
C MET A 1 -0.32 1.01 -15.86
N ALA A 2 -0.91 0.19 -14.98
CA ALA A 2 -0.55 0.20 -13.57
C ALA A 2 0.81 -0.46 -13.35
N ASP A 3 1.53 -0.01 -12.33
CA ASP A 3 2.83 -0.55 -11.98
C ASP A 3 2.69 -1.94 -11.37
N GLU A 4 3.69 -2.80 -11.59
CA GLU A 4 3.74 -4.09 -10.91
C GLU A 4 4.15 -3.89 -9.47
N PHE A 5 3.50 -4.61 -8.58
CA PHE A 5 3.75 -4.49 -7.15
C PHE A 5 3.53 -5.82 -6.44
N ARG A 6 4.08 -5.91 -5.24
CA ARG A 6 3.77 -7.03 -4.34
C ARG A 6 3.64 -6.52 -2.91
N ILE A 7 2.92 -7.27 -2.10
CA ILE A 7 2.71 -6.98 -0.68
C ILE A 7 3.34 -8.12 0.11
N ASP A 8 4.26 -7.80 1.00
CA ASP A 8 4.98 -8.76 1.81
C ASP A 8 4.87 -8.42 3.30
N THR A 9 5.24 -9.39 4.14
CA THR A 9 5.34 -9.16 5.58
C THR A 9 6.54 -8.25 5.89
N PRO A 10 6.54 -7.57 7.07
CA PRO A 10 7.69 -6.76 7.47
C PRO A 10 8.97 -7.58 7.59
N TYR A 11 10.11 -6.90 7.55
CA TYR A 11 11.42 -7.57 7.63
C TYR A 11 11.66 -8.24 8.98
N LEU A 12 11.17 -7.64 10.07
CA LEU A 12 11.42 -8.15 11.42
C LEU A 12 10.28 -9.06 11.88
N PRO A 13 10.58 -10.25 12.41
CA PRO A 13 9.55 -11.16 12.92
C PRO A 13 8.73 -10.49 14.03
N GLY A 14 7.41 -10.68 13.99
CA GLY A 14 6.49 -10.12 14.97
C GLY A 14 6.11 -8.67 14.77
N GLU A 15 6.71 -7.99 13.80
CA GLU A 15 6.34 -6.64 13.45
C GLU A 15 5.02 -6.64 12.67
N LYS A 16 4.13 -5.70 13.01
CA LYS A 16 2.82 -5.59 12.35
C LYS A 16 2.89 -4.61 11.17
N GLY A 17 2.02 -4.83 10.19
CA GLY A 17 1.96 -4.02 8.99
C GLY A 17 2.35 -4.81 7.76
N CYS A 18 2.76 -4.11 6.70
CA CYS A 18 3.16 -4.76 5.46
C CYS A 18 4.19 -3.91 4.72
N ARG A 19 4.83 -4.53 3.72
CA ARG A 19 5.73 -3.84 2.80
C ARG A 19 5.12 -3.87 1.41
N PHE A 20 4.98 -2.70 0.81
CA PHE A 20 4.68 -2.60 -0.61
C PHE A 20 5.99 -2.44 -1.35
N THR A 21 6.23 -3.33 -2.30
CA THR A 21 7.41 -3.24 -3.17
C THR A 21 6.92 -3.17 -4.61
N TRP A 22 7.45 -2.21 -5.36
CA TRP A 22 7.15 -2.10 -6.78
C TRP A 22 8.43 -2.02 -7.59
N ILE A 23 8.35 -2.56 -8.79
CA ILE A 23 9.49 -2.69 -9.68
C ILE A 23 9.32 -1.70 -10.82
N ILE A 24 10.24 -0.76 -10.91
CA ILE A 24 10.25 0.25 -11.98
C ILE A 24 11.00 -0.30 -13.19
N HIS A 25 12.17 -0.89 -12.93
CA HIS A 25 13.02 -1.57 -13.91
C HIS A 25 13.60 -2.81 -13.24
N GLU A 26 14.23 -3.70 -14.02
CA GLU A 26 14.77 -4.97 -13.51
C GLU A 26 15.58 -4.85 -12.21
N ASP A 27 16.36 -3.79 -12.07
CA ASP A 27 17.24 -3.58 -10.91
C ASP A 27 16.80 -2.43 -10.02
N ASP A 28 15.63 -1.84 -10.26
CA ASP A 28 15.16 -0.67 -9.51
C ASP A 28 13.85 -0.99 -8.80
N GLU A 29 13.98 -1.32 -7.51
CA GLU A 29 12.84 -1.57 -6.64
C GLU A 29 12.66 -0.42 -5.67
N LYS A 30 11.41 -0.08 -5.39
CA LYS A 30 11.03 0.86 -4.34
C LYS A 30 10.22 0.11 -3.30
N THR A 31 10.42 0.42 -2.05
CA THR A 31 9.68 -0.22 -0.96
C THR A 31 9.08 0.85 -0.04
N LEU A 32 7.81 0.67 0.29
CA LEU A 32 7.11 1.51 1.26
C LEU A 32 6.59 0.61 2.38
N TYR A 33 6.94 0.93 3.60
CA TYR A 33 6.46 0.21 4.78
C TYR A 33 5.17 0.85 5.30
N LEU A 34 4.09 0.07 5.36
CA LEU A 34 2.84 0.48 6.00
C LEU A 34 2.77 -0.11 7.39
N ARG A 35 2.73 0.75 8.39
CA ARG A 35 2.55 0.32 9.76
C ARG A 35 1.14 -0.19 9.97
N HIS A 36 0.91 -0.84 11.08
CA HIS A 36 -0.37 -1.46 11.39
C HIS A 36 -1.56 -0.49 11.20
N ASN A 37 -1.48 0.71 11.75
CA ASN A 37 -2.57 1.68 11.64
C ASN A 37 -2.78 2.16 10.21
N ASP A 38 -1.71 2.36 9.45
CA ASP A 38 -1.78 2.74 8.04
C ASP A 38 -2.46 1.65 7.22
N LEU A 39 -2.10 0.41 7.48
CA LEU A 39 -2.67 -0.76 6.81
C LEU A 39 -4.17 -0.88 7.08
N LEU A 40 -4.58 -0.71 8.33
CA LEU A 40 -5.99 -0.77 8.70
C LEU A 40 -6.79 0.35 8.05
N GLU A 41 -6.24 1.56 8.02
CA GLU A 41 -6.90 2.71 7.39
C GLU A 41 -7.06 2.50 5.90
N LEU A 42 -6.01 2.03 5.23
CA LEU A 42 -6.07 1.74 3.80
C LEU A 42 -7.11 0.66 3.51
N ASN A 43 -7.11 -0.43 4.29
CA ASN A 43 -8.07 -1.50 4.12
C ASN A 43 -9.51 -1.00 4.32
N ASP A 44 -9.73 -0.14 5.30
CA ASP A 44 -11.06 0.42 5.58
C ASP A 44 -11.55 1.27 4.42
N VAL A 45 -10.70 2.16 3.89
CA VAL A 45 -11.04 3.00 2.74
C VAL A 45 -11.37 2.15 1.51
N LEU A 46 -10.55 1.14 1.23
CA LEU A 46 -10.77 0.24 0.09
C LEU A 46 -12.05 -0.58 0.25
N THR A 47 -12.32 -1.04 1.45
CA THR A 47 -13.52 -1.86 1.73
C THR A 47 -14.80 -1.05 1.54
N HIS A 48 -14.81 0.21 1.94
CA HIS A 48 -15.98 1.08 1.82
C HIS A 48 -16.12 1.72 0.43
N GLY A 49 -15.11 1.58 -0.42
CA GLY A 49 -15.14 2.16 -1.76
C GLY A 49 -15.05 3.67 -1.78
N SER A 50 -14.55 4.26 -0.71
CA SER A 50 -14.45 5.71 -0.57
C SER A 50 -13.22 6.25 -1.29
N SER A 51 -13.29 7.52 -1.74
CA SER A 51 -12.11 8.24 -2.18
C SER A 51 -11.56 9.00 -0.98
N ALA A 52 -10.27 8.86 -0.72
CA ALA A 52 -9.66 9.46 0.46
C ALA A 52 -8.15 9.64 0.29
N LYS A 53 -7.60 10.58 1.05
CA LYS A 53 -6.15 10.73 1.17
C LYS A 53 -5.75 10.24 2.56
N ILE A 54 -4.84 9.29 2.61
CA ILE A 54 -4.33 8.73 3.85
C ILE A 54 -2.94 9.30 4.12
N GLU A 55 -2.80 10.03 5.23
CA GLU A 55 -1.49 10.51 5.69
C GLU A 55 -0.86 9.40 6.53
N MET A 56 0.34 9.00 6.16
CA MET A 56 1.01 7.90 6.86
C MET A 56 1.69 8.38 8.15
N GLU A 57 1.91 7.43 9.05
CA GLU A 57 2.51 7.73 10.36
C GLU A 57 3.95 8.25 10.27
N ASP A 58 4.64 8.01 9.15
CA ASP A 58 6.00 8.51 8.95
C ASP A 58 6.04 10.04 8.75
N GLY A 59 4.88 10.66 8.53
CA GLY A 59 4.78 12.10 8.31
C GLY A 59 5.26 12.58 6.96
N ALA A 60 5.75 11.70 6.11
CA ALA A 60 6.34 12.05 4.81
C ALA A 60 5.60 11.42 3.63
N SER A 61 4.91 10.32 3.85
CA SER A 61 4.24 9.57 2.80
C SER A 61 2.73 9.69 2.89
N SER A 62 2.05 9.54 1.76
CA SER A 62 0.60 9.53 1.71
C SER A 62 0.10 8.62 0.59
N ILE A 63 -1.17 8.22 0.70
CA ILE A 63 -1.82 7.38 -0.28
C ILE A 63 -3.12 8.07 -0.70
N LEU A 64 -3.26 8.33 -2.00
CA LEU A 64 -4.48 8.94 -2.53
C LEU A 64 -5.30 7.86 -3.22
N VAL A 65 -6.40 7.48 -2.58
CA VAL A 65 -7.30 6.44 -3.09
C VAL A 65 -8.42 7.08 -3.91
N ASN A 66 -8.56 6.66 -5.14
CA ASN A 66 -9.68 7.02 -6.00
C ASN A 66 -10.33 5.75 -6.54
N SER A 67 -11.52 5.86 -7.11
CA SER A 67 -12.28 4.69 -7.57
C SER A 67 -11.52 3.84 -8.59
N ASP A 68 -10.76 4.47 -9.48
CA ASP A 68 -10.05 3.75 -10.55
C ASP A 68 -8.60 3.45 -10.22
N VAL A 69 -7.90 4.43 -9.63
CA VAL A 69 -6.46 4.37 -9.43
C VAL A 69 -6.12 4.89 -8.04
N THR A 70 -5.16 4.23 -7.43
CA THR A 70 -4.59 4.65 -6.14
C THR A 70 -3.14 5.06 -6.36
N ASP A 71 -2.79 6.27 -5.93
CA ASP A 71 -1.45 6.83 -6.06
C ASP A 71 -0.73 6.82 -4.71
N PHE A 72 0.53 6.38 -4.73
CA PHE A 72 1.39 6.38 -3.56
C PHE A 72 2.43 7.49 -3.70
N PHE A 73 2.53 8.32 -2.65
CA PHE A 73 3.46 9.44 -2.60
C PHE A 73 4.46 9.24 -1.46
N ILE A 74 5.73 9.41 -1.77
CA ILE A 74 6.80 9.37 -0.76
C ILE A 74 7.51 10.72 -0.81
N ALA A 75 7.56 11.41 0.33
CA ALA A 75 8.16 12.75 0.44
C ALA A 75 7.56 13.77 -0.56
N GLY A 76 6.26 13.64 -0.84
CA GLY A 76 5.55 14.55 -1.74
C GLY A 76 5.67 14.22 -3.22
N GLU A 77 6.52 13.27 -3.58
CA GLU A 77 6.67 12.82 -4.96
C GLU A 77 5.87 11.56 -5.23
N LYS A 78 5.19 11.53 -6.37
CA LYS A 78 4.42 10.36 -6.78
C LYS A 78 5.38 9.25 -7.22
N HIS A 79 5.32 8.11 -6.55
CA HIS A 79 6.22 7.00 -6.82
C HIS A 79 5.56 5.78 -7.44
N MET A 80 4.27 5.57 -7.17
CA MET A 80 3.60 4.37 -7.65
C MET A 80 2.12 4.67 -7.93
N LYS A 81 1.62 4.03 -8.98
CA LYS A 81 0.21 4.08 -9.34
C LYS A 81 -0.29 2.65 -9.49
N ILE A 82 -1.31 2.29 -8.72
CA ILE A 82 -1.92 0.96 -8.76
C ILE A 82 -3.40 1.09 -9.08
N GLU A 83 -3.90 0.21 -9.93
CA GLU A 83 -5.33 0.10 -10.14
C GLU A 83 -6.01 -0.25 -8.82
N THR A 84 -7.01 0.53 -8.41
CA THR A 84 -7.63 0.40 -7.09
C THR A 84 -8.22 -0.98 -6.84
N LEU A 85 -8.84 -1.57 -7.85
CA LEU A 85 -9.41 -2.92 -7.72
C LEU A 85 -8.31 -3.97 -7.51
N ALA A 86 -7.21 -3.87 -8.23
CA ALA A 86 -6.08 -4.78 -8.07
C ALA A 86 -5.47 -4.65 -6.67
N LEU A 87 -5.34 -3.42 -6.18
CA LEU A 87 -4.86 -3.16 -4.82
C LEU A 87 -5.78 -3.76 -3.77
N LYS A 88 -7.09 -3.57 -3.94
CA LYS A 88 -8.11 -4.10 -3.01
C LYS A 88 -8.01 -5.63 -2.92
N VAL A 89 -7.92 -6.31 -4.05
CA VAL A 89 -7.82 -7.77 -4.08
C VAL A 89 -6.52 -8.25 -3.46
N ALA A 90 -5.40 -7.63 -3.81
CA ALA A 90 -4.09 -8.00 -3.28
C ALA A 90 -4.01 -7.79 -1.76
N LEU A 91 -4.52 -6.67 -1.27
CA LEU A 91 -4.51 -6.38 0.15
C LEU A 91 -5.40 -7.32 0.94
N ARG A 92 -6.58 -7.63 0.40
CA ARG A 92 -7.50 -8.59 1.02
C ARG A 92 -6.83 -9.96 1.16
N ASN A 93 -6.17 -10.44 0.10
CA ASN A 93 -5.47 -11.71 0.12
C ASN A 93 -4.32 -11.70 1.12
N PHE A 94 -3.55 -10.61 1.17
CA PHE A 94 -2.46 -10.47 2.14
C PHE A 94 -2.98 -10.55 3.58
N MET A 95 -4.04 -9.83 3.90
CA MET A 95 -4.61 -9.81 5.25
C MET A 95 -5.24 -11.15 5.63
N LYS A 96 -5.79 -11.87 4.67
CA LYS A 96 -6.32 -13.22 4.89
C LYS A 96 -5.21 -14.19 5.28
N ASP A 97 -4.06 -14.09 4.62
CA ASP A 97 -2.90 -14.94 4.90
C ASP A 97 -2.14 -14.48 6.15
N ASN A 98 -2.31 -13.23 6.57
CA ASN A 98 -1.60 -12.61 7.68
C ASN A 98 -2.57 -11.89 8.62
N PRO A 99 -3.42 -12.62 9.35
CA PRO A 99 -4.49 -12.00 10.15
C PRO A 99 -4.02 -11.14 11.31
N HIS A 100 -2.74 -11.19 11.64
CA HIS A 100 -2.16 -10.39 12.74
C HIS A 100 -1.29 -9.21 12.23
N ALA A 101 -1.34 -8.95 10.93
CA ALA A 101 -0.55 -7.87 10.33
C ALA A 101 -0.94 -6.47 10.86
#